data_4c3036565ab4da3d837779b052b215d9
#
_entry.id   4c3036565ab4da3d837779b052b215d9
#
_cell.length_a   1.000
_cell.length_b   1.000
_cell.length_c   1.000
_cell.angle_alpha   90.00
_cell.angle_beta   90.00
_cell.angle_gamma   90.00
#
_symmetry.space_group_name_H-M   'P 1'
#
loop_
_entity.id
_entity.type
_entity.pdbx_description
1 polymer ?
#
loop_
_entity_poly.entity_id
_entity_poly.type
_entity_poly.pdbx_seq_one_letter_code
_entity_poly.pdbx_strand_id
1 'polypeptide(L)'
;PTLFKAQAIIPDRGFEQSSSEESAAAKPLEGGTLLDLTCGLGIDTLHFSYRFKRVISLERDAVLSDIVRENLRRMGIDNVEVITTSAEEYLDTCREHFDWIYVDPDRRTEDGKRMVRLEDCSPNVIALRDKMLSIGNKIAIKNSPLFDVEEAFRLFPEASVEVVSLAGECKEVMIYIDSEPAHIAAHAIGRGRVEILKS
;
A
#
# COMPACT_ATOMS: atom_id res chain seq x y z
N PRO A 1 0.85 5.36 -19.34
CA PRO A 1 1.06 4.47 -18.18
C PRO A 1 1.85 3.22 -18.59
N THR A 2 2.69 2.72 -17.69
CA THR A 2 3.57 1.57 -17.94
C THR A 2 2.77 0.31 -18.27
N LEU A 3 1.64 0.10 -17.58
CA LEU A 3 0.73 -1.02 -17.84
C LEU A 3 0.17 -1.00 -19.27
N PHE A 4 -0.22 0.13 -19.80
CA PHE A 4 -0.71 0.25 -21.18
C PHE A 4 0.38 -0.04 -22.20
N LYS A 5 1.62 0.44 -21.97
CA LYS A 5 2.75 0.17 -22.85
C LYS A 5 3.11 -1.32 -22.89
N ALA A 6 2.92 -2.03 -21.79
CA ALA A 6 3.15 -3.46 -21.66
C ALA A 6 1.98 -4.32 -22.19
N GLN A 7 0.92 -3.73 -22.74
CA GLN A 7 -0.31 -4.43 -23.12
C GLN A 7 -0.90 -5.27 -21.97
N ALA A 8 -0.88 -4.70 -20.77
CA ALA A 8 -1.40 -5.36 -19.58
C ALA A 8 -2.91 -5.60 -19.69
N ILE A 9 -3.36 -6.67 -19.08
CA ILE A 9 -4.79 -6.96 -18.93
C ILE A 9 -5.30 -6.06 -17.81
N ILE A 10 -6.26 -5.19 -18.13
CA ILE A 10 -6.85 -4.26 -17.15
C ILE A 10 -8.35 -4.55 -17.11
N PRO A 11 -8.88 -5.09 -16.00
CA PRO A 11 -10.32 -5.28 -15.85
C PRO A 11 -11.04 -3.94 -15.71
N ASP A 12 -12.27 -3.85 -16.23
CA ASP A 12 -13.10 -2.63 -16.21
C ASP A 12 -13.36 -2.14 -14.76
N ARG A 13 -13.49 -3.10 -13.83
CA ARG A 13 -13.66 -2.78 -12.40
C ARG A 13 -12.30 -2.68 -11.71
N GLY A 14 -12.06 -1.59 -11.02
CA GLY A 14 -10.88 -1.39 -10.17
C GLY A 14 -9.86 -0.39 -10.71
N PHE A 15 -9.82 -0.10 -12.00
CA PHE A 15 -8.86 0.85 -12.57
C PHE A 15 -9.02 2.28 -11.98
N GLU A 16 -10.28 2.72 -11.79
CA GLU A 16 -10.55 4.04 -11.20
C GLU A 16 -10.17 4.16 -9.71
N GLN A 17 -9.93 3.02 -9.06
CA GLN A 17 -9.63 2.95 -7.62
C GLN A 17 -8.14 2.65 -7.36
N SER A 18 -7.39 2.33 -8.39
CA SER A 18 -5.98 2.02 -8.26
C SER A 18 -5.14 3.28 -8.03
N SER A 19 -3.98 3.11 -7.41
CA SER A 19 -2.97 4.17 -7.32
C SER A 19 -2.63 4.71 -8.70
N SER A 20 -2.40 6.03 -8.81
CA SER A 20 -1.74 6.54 -10.01
C SER A 20 -0.28 6.04 -10.04
N GLU A 21 0.29 5.87 -11.24
CA GLU A 21 1.70 5.48 -11.37
C GLU A 21 2.63 6.48 -10.69
N GLU A 22 2.30 7.77 -10.76
CA GLU A 22 3.08 8.83 -10.12
C GLU A 22 3.04 8.71 -8.59
N SER A 23 1.86 8.42 -8.00
CA SER A 23 1.75 8.21 -6.55
C SER A 23 2.46 6.94 -6.09
N ALA A 24 2.33 5.84 -6.85
CA ALA A 24 3.05 4.60 -6.58
C ALA A 24 4.57 4.80 -6.67
N ALA A 25 5.03 5.55 -7.69
CA ALA A 25 6.43 5.87 -7.87
C ALA A 25 7.00 6.81 -6.78
N ALA A 26 6.17 7.62 -6.15
CA ALA A 26 6.59 8.61 -5.16
C ALA A 26 6.74 8.04 -3.74
N LYS A 27 6.23 6.84 -3.45
CA LYS A 27 6.34 6.22 -2.13
C LYS A 27 7.80 5.96 -1.76
N PRO A 28 8.28 6.40 -0.59
CA PRO A 28 9.70 6.30 -0.21
C PRO A 28 10.07 4.92 0.37
N LEU A 29 9.45 3.84 -0.13
CA LEU A 29 9.70 2.49 0.35
C LEU A 29 10.78 1.82 -0.50
N GLU A 30 11.82 1.32 0.16
CA GLU A 30 12.92 0.56 -0.45
C GLU A 30 13.54 -0.41 0.56
N GLY A 31 14.17 -1.48 0.08
CA GLY A 31 14.83 -2.46 0.96
C GLY A 31 15.10 -3.80 0.30
N GLY A 32 15.34 -4.80 1.14
CA GLY A 32 15.52 -6.18 0.71
C GLY A 32 14.19 -6.87 0.41
N THR A 33 13.24 -6.81 1.35
CA THR A 33 11.97 -7.56 1.30
C THR A 33 10.77 -6.70 1.63
N LEU A 34 9.69 -6.87 0.87
CA LEU A 34 8.40 -6.23 1.12
C LEU A 34 7.27 -7.25 1.06
N LEU A 35 6.35 -7.15 2.01
CA LEU A 35 5.06 -7.82 2.00
C LEU A 35 3.95 -6.79 1.71
N ASP A 36 3.30 -6.93 0.55
CA ASP A 36 2.13 -6.17 0.16
C ASP A 36 0.87 -6.98 0.48
N LEU A 37 0.09 -6.52 1.46
CA LEU A 37 -1.11 -7.21 1.93
C LEU A 37 -2.33 -7.03 1.01
N THR A 38 -2.24 -6.14 0.01
CA THR A 38 -3.39 -5.65 -0.77
C THR A 38 -3.01 -5.34 -2.21
N CYS A 39 -2.65 -6.36 -2.97
CA CYS A 39 -2.14 -6.25 -4.34
C CYS A 39 -3.05 -5.44 -5.27
N GLY A 40 -4.36 -5.71 -5.27
CA GLY A 40 -5.29 -5.10 -6.21
C GLY A 40 -4.86 -5.32 -7.66
N LEU A 41 -4.82 -4.25 -8.46
CA LEU A 41 -4.31 -4.30 -9.85
C LEU A 41 -2.79 -4.39 -9.97
N GLY A 42 -2.05 -4.40 -8.86
CA GLY A 42 -0.61 -4.56 -8.83
C GLY A 42 0.19 -3.31 -9.25
N ILE A 43 -0.40 -2.11 -9.22
CA ILE A 43 0.32 -0.88 -9.59
C ILE A 43 1.38 -0.54 -8.55
N ASP A 44 1.03 -0.52 -7.27
CA ASP A 44 1.99 -0.31 -6.19
C ASP A 44 3.03 -1.45 -6.17
N THR A 45 2.58 -2.72 -6.29
CA THR A 45 3.43 -3.91 -6.38
C THR A 45 4.47 -3.81 -7.50
N LEU A 46 4.06 -3.34 -8.69
CA LEU A 46 4.97 -3.12 -9.82
C LEU A 46 6.06 -2.10 -9.46
N HIS A 47 5.71 -0.98 -8.83
CA HIS A 47 6.69 0.02 -8.43
C HIS A 47 7.60 -0.47 -7.29
N PHE A 48 7.10 -1.30 -6.39
CA PHE A 48 7.92 -1.96 -5.37
C PHE A 48 8.92 -2.95 -5.98
N SER A 49 8.57 -3.65 -7.07
CA SER A 49 9.49 -4.58 -7.74
C SER A 49 10.79 -3.93 -8.20
N TYR A 50 10.79 -2.62 -8.48
CA TYR A 50 11.99 -1.87 -8.88
C TYR A 50 12.89 -1.44 -7.71
N ARG A 51 12.40 -1.55 -6.47
CA ARG A 51 13.07 -1.01 -5.28
C ARG A 51 13.40 -2.03 -4.22
N PHE A 52 12.76 -3.21 -4.32
CA PHE A 52 12.99 -4.32 -3.40
C PHE A 52 13.62 -5.49 -4.14
N LYS A 53 14.46 -6.24 -3.43
CA LYS A 53 15.04 -7.46 -3.98
C LYS A 53 13.99 -8.56 -4.15
N ARG A 54 13.00 -8.59 -3.27
CA ARG A 54 11.87 -9.54 -3.29
C ARG A 54 10.61 -8.89 -2.75
N VAL A 55 9.50 -9.11 -3.44
CA VAL A 55 8.16 -8.68 -3.04
C VAL A 55 7.25 -9.90 -2.96
N ILE A 56 6.53 -10.05 -1.86
CA ILE A 56 5.35 -10.93 -1.77
C ILE A 56 4.13 -10.01 -1.79
N SER A 57 3.16 -10.30 -2.67
CA SER A 57 1.95 -9.51 -2.81
C SER A 57 0.72 -10.40 -2.72
N LEU A 58 -0.21 -10.03 -1.85
CA LEU A 58 -1.40 -10.83 -1.56
C LEU A 58 -2.63 -10.28 -2.26
N GLU A 59 -3.40 -11.17 -2.89
CA GLU A 59 -4.69 -10.83 -3.47
C GLU A 59 -5.71 -11.94 -3.18
N ARG A 60 -6.85 -11.57 -2.57
CA ARG A 60 -7.89 -12.52 -2.21
C ARG A 60 -8.74 -12.98 -3.39
N ASP A 61 -8.90 -12.12 -4.40
CA ASP A 61 -9.61 -12.46 -5.63
C ASP A 61 -8.71 -13.27 -6.56
N ALA A 62 -9.06 -14.53 -6.80
CA ALA A 62 -8.28 -15.44 -7.62
C ALA A 62 -8.15 -14.97 -9.08
N VAL A 63 -9.21 -14.38 -9.64
CA VAL A 63 -9.19 -13.89 -11.02
C VAL A 63 -8.23 -12.70 -11.13
N LEU A 64 -8.32 -11.76 -10.19
CA LEU A 64 -7.44 -10.60 -10.16
C LEU A 64 -5.98 -11.00 -9.92
N SER A 65 -5.75 -11.94 -9.01
CA SER A 65 -4.44 -12.52 -8.73
C SER A 65 -3.79 -13.12 -9.99
N ASP A 66 -4.55 -13.88 -10.79
CA ASP A 66 -4.06 -14.46 -12.06
C ASP A 66 -3.75 -13.38 -13.10
N ILE A 67 -4.59 -12.34 -13.20
CA ILE A 67 -4.35 -11.19 -14.07
C ILE A 67 -3.04 -10.50 -13.70
N VAL A 68 -2.79 -10.25 -12.42
CA VAL A 68 -1.57 -9.58 -11.96
C VAL A 68 -0.35 -10.44 -12.25
N ARG A 69 -0.39 -11.75 -11.99
CA ARG A 69 0.71 -12.69 -12.33
C ARG A 69 1.05 -12.62 -13.81
N GLU A 70 0.04 -12.67 -14.67
CA GLU A 70 0.24 -12.62 -16.12
C GLU A 70 0.81 -11.25 -16.56
N ASN A 71 0.33 -10.15 -15.98
CA ASN A 71 0.86 -8.82 -16.27
C ASN A 71 2.34 -8.69 -15.87
N LEU A 72 2.70 -9.12 -14.66
CA LEU A 72 4.10 -9.12 -14.19
C LEU A 72 4.99 -9.98 -15.09
N ARG A 73 4.52 -11.17 -15.49
CA ARG A 73 5.25 -12.04 -16.42
C ARG A 73 5.49 -11.37 -17.78
N ARG A 74 4.49 -10.69 -18.34
CA ARG A 74 4.62 -9.94 -19.61
C ARG A 74 5.63 -8.80 -19.52
N MET A 75 5.73 -8.20 -18.34
CA MET A 75 6.69 -7.11 -18.08
C MET A 75 8.09 -7.61 -17.71
N GLY A 76 8.30 -8.92 -17.61
CA GLY A 76 9.59 -9.51 -17.26
C GLY A 76 9.97 -9.28 -15.79
N ILE A 77 8.99 -9.12 -14.91
CA ILE A 77 9.18 -8.97 -13.46
C ILE A 77 9.24 -10.37 -12.84
N ASP A 78 10.36 -10.71 -12.24
CA ASP A 78 10.67 -12.05 -11.69
C ASP A 78 10.91 -12.06 -10.17
N ASN A 79 10.97 -10.89 -9.54
CA ASN A 79 11.20 -10.74 -8.10
C ASN A 79 9.92 -10.51 -7.29
N VAL A 80 8.73 -10.71 -7.89
CA VAL A 80 7.42 -10.59 -7.25
C VAL A 80 6.72 -11.95 -7.24
N GLU A 81 6.29 -12.36 -6.05
CA GLU A 81 5.43 -13.52 -5.84
C GLU A 81 4.02 -13.05 -5.49
N VAL A 82 3.03 -13.35 -6.33
CA VAL A 82 1.62 -13.05 -6.04
C VAL A 82 0.96 -14.29 -5.46
N ILE A 83 0.44 -14.19 -4.24
CA ILE A 83 -0.23 -15.29 -3.53
C ILE A 83 -1.72 -15.00 -3.43
N THR A 84 -2.55 -15.98 -3.83
CA THR A 84 -4.01 -15.87 -3.71
C THR A 84 -4.42 -16.27 -2.30
N THR A 85 -4.57 -15.28 -1.43
CA THR A 85 -4.97 -15.44 -0.02
C THR A 85 -5.42 -14.09 0.55
N SER A 86 -6.07 -14.11 1.71
CA SER A 86 -6.34 -12.89 2.48
C SER A 86 -5.12 -12.49 3.33
N ALA A 87 -5.07 -11.22 3.72
CA ALA A 87 -4.04 -10.72 4.64
C ALA A 87 -4.10 -11.45 5.99
N GLU A 88 -5.30 -11.68 6.50
CA GLU A 88 -5.57 -12.35 7.76
C GLU A 88 -4.99 -13.77 7.77
N GLU A 89 -5.35 -14.58 6.75
CA GLU A 89 -4.88 -15.97 6.63
C GLU A 89 -3.36 -16.05 6.48
N TYR A 90 -2.79 -15.17 5.68
CA TYR A 90 -1.34 -15.16 5.49
C TYR A 90 -0.59 -14.78 6.77
N LEU A 91 -1.02 -13.72 7.46
CA LEU A 91 -0.40 -13.27 8.70
C LEU A 91 -0.52 -14.27 9.85
N ASP A 92 -1.54 -15.14 9.86
CA ASP A 92 -1.70 -16.17 10.88
C ASP A 92 -0.63 -17.27 10.78
N THR A 93 -0.16 -17.55 9.58
CA THR A 93 0.76 -18.66 9.30
C THR A 93 2.18 -18.22 8.96
N CYS A 94 2.37 -16.95 8.57
CA CYS A 94 3.67 -16.44 8.16
C CYS A 94 4.69 -16.49 9.30
N ARG A 95 5.91 -16.91 8.96
CA ARG A 95 7.08 -16.93 9.86
C ARG A 95 8.28 -16.19 9.26
N GLU A 96 8.11 -15.68 8.05
CA GLU A 96 9.10 -14.89 7.37
C GLU A 96 9.09 -13.45 7.91
N HIS A 97 10.24 -12.76 7.88
CA HIS A 97 10.37 -11.39 8.34
C HIS A 97 10.68 -10.46 7.16
N PHE A 98 10.06 -9.27 7.18
CA PHE A 98 10.13 -8.29 6.08
C PHE A 98 10.71 -6.96 6.53
N ASP A 99 11.40 -6.27 5.63
CA ASP A 99 11.83 -4.89 5.88
C ASP A 99 10.64 -3.94 5.94
N TRP A 100 9.66 -4.17 5.06
CA TRP A 100 8.44 -3.40 5.00
C TRP A 100 7.20 -4.27 4.85
N ILE A 101 6.13 -3.85 5.49
CA ILE A 101 4.76 -4.31 5.21
C ILE A 101 3.98 -3.12 4.67
N TYR A 102 3.35 -3.30 3.50
CA TYR A 102 2.49 -2.32 2.87
C TYR A 102 1.04 -2.80 2.89
N VAL A 103 0.10 -1.87 3.12
CA VAL A 103 -1.32 -2.16 3.08
C VAL A 103 -2.12 -0.96 2.57
N ASP A 104 -3.04 -1.20 1.62
CA ASP A 104 -4.03 -0.25 1.09
C ASP A 104 -5.43 -0.80 1.38
N PRO A 105 -5.97 -0.62 2.59
CA PRO A 105 -7.21 -1.26 3.00
C PRO A 105 -8.40 -0.71 2.22
N ASP A 106 -9.23 -1.59 1.66
CA ASP A 106 -10.47 -1.21 0.98
C ASP A 106 -11.48 -0.67 1.99
N ARG A 107 -12.07 0.47 1.68
CA ARG A 107 -13.03 1.20 2.52
C ARG A 107 -14.46 1.04 2.07
N ARG A 108 -14.75 0.07 1.23
CA ARG A 108 -16.10 -0.20 0.76
C ARG A 108 -16.64 -1.46 1.42
N THR A 109 -17.90 -1.37 1.85
CA THR A 109 -18.68 -2.56 2.18
C THR A 109 -18.98 -3.34 0.90
N GLU A 110 -19.38 -4.60 1.02
CA GLU A 110 -19.88 -5.41 -0.10
C GLU A 110 -21.01 -4.70 -0.87
N ASP A 111 -21.82 -3.87 -0.18
CA ASP A 111 -22.87 -3.04 -0.76
C ASP A 111 -22.34 -1.74 -1.42
N GLY A 112 -21.04 -1.53 -1.50
CA GLY A 112 -20.41 -0.37 -2.12
C GLY A 112 -20.47 0.93 -1.30
N LYS A 113 -20.93 0.89 -0.05
CA LYS A 113 -20.93 2.05 0.85
C LYS A 113 -19.52 2.34 1.32
N ARG A 114 -19.16 3.62 1.38
CA ARG A 114 -17.84 4.06 1.84
C ARG A 114 -17.74 3.99 3.36
N MET A 115 -16.73 3.30 3.86
CA MET A 115 -16.41 3.27 5.29
C MET A 115 -15.66 4.54 5.69
N VAL A 116 -15.93 5.02 6.90
CA VAL A 116 -15.31 6.24 7.43
C VAL A 116 -14.14 5.91 8.35
N ARG A 117 -14.22 4.78 9.06
CA ARG A 117 -13.23 4.37 10.08
C ARG A 117 -12.28 3.32 9.53
N LEU A 118 -11.01 3.40 9.93
CA LEU A 118 -9.98 2.45 9.52
C LEU A 118 -10.24 1.04 10.09
N GLU A 119 -10.88 0.95 11.27
CA GLU A 119 -11.28 -0.31 11.90
C GLU A 119 -12.31 -1.12 11.10
N ASP A 120 -13.07 -0.42 10.24
CA ASP A 120 -14.13 -1.03 9.43
C ASP A 120 -13.64 -1.39 8.01
N CYS A 121 -12.36 -1.12 7.70
CA CYS A 121 -11.77 -1.41 6.40
C CYS A 121 -11.36 -2.90 6.29
N SER A 122 -11.15 -3.35 5.07
CA SER A 122 -10.64 -4.70 4.81
C SER A 122 -9.31 -4.62 4.03
N PRO A 123 -8.21 -5.21 4.55
CA PRO A 123 -8.10 -5.84 5.87
C PRO A 123 -8.23 -4.83 7.02
N ASN A 124 -8.65 -5.31 8.21
CA ASN A 124 -8.71 -4.47 9.41
C ASN A 124 -7.30 -4.24 9.97
N VAL A 125 -6.71 -3.13 9.60
CA VAL A 125 -5.31 -2.78 9.93
C VAL A 125 -5.08 -2.67 11.44
N ILE A 126 -6.09 -2.20 12.18
CA ILE A 126 -6.00 -2.04 13.64
C ILE A 126 -5.91 -3.41 14.31
N ALA A 127 -6.77 -4.35 13.90
CA ALA A 127 -6.76 -5.70 14.45
C ALA A 127 -5.49 -6.49 14.05
N LEU A 128 -4.90 -6.19 12.90
CA LEU A 128 -3.71 -6.88 12.39
C LEU A 128 -2.39 -6.23 12.81
N ARG A 129 -2.43 -5.06 13.46
CA ARG A 129 -1.24 -4.28 13.81
C ARG A 129 -0.15 -5.10 14.48
N ASP A 130 -0.47 -5.81 15.56
CA ASP A 130 0.51 -6.55 16.33
C ASP A 130 1.11 -7.72 15.53
N LYS A 131 0.31 -8.36 14.67
CA LYS A 131 0.80 -9.40 13.76
C LYS A 131 1.76 -8.82 12.73
N MET A 132 1.43 -7.68 12.12
CA MET A 132 2.31 -6.99 11.18
C MET A 132 3.63 -6.59 11.85
N LEU A 133 3.58 -6.00 13.05
CA LEU A 133 4.79 -5.62 13.80
C LEU A 133 5.64 -6.83 14.24
N SER A 134 5.07 -8.00 14.38
CA SER A 134 5.82 -9.21 14.73
C SER A 134 6.66 -9.77 13.59
N ILE A 135 6.33 -9.44 12.33
CA ILE A 135 7.00 -9.96 11.13
C ILE A 135 7.55 -8.86 10.21
N GLY A 136 7.34 -7.59 10.51
CA GLY A 136 7.83 -6.46 9.72
C GLY A 136 8.57 -5.43 10.57
N ASN A 137 9.68 -4.91 10.03
CA ASN A 137 10.43 -3.85 10.69
C ASN A 137 9.70 -2.51 10.59
N LYS A 138 9.01 -2.28 9.48
CA LYS A 138 8.32 -1.04 9.16
C LYS A 138 6.98 -1.33 8.49
N ILE A 139 5.98 -0.48 8.73
CA ILE A 139 4.65 -0.61 8.13
C ILE A 139 4.31 0.69 7.41
N ALA A 140 3.75 0.58 6.21
CA ALA A 140 3.19 1.69 5.45
C ALA A 140 1.71 1.42 5.16
N ILE A 141 0.84 2.32 5.61
CA ILE A 141 -0.62 2.21 5.44
C ILE A 141 -1.06 3.34 4.52
N LYS A 142 -1.61 2.99 3.36
CA LYS A 142 -2.19 3.97 2.45
C LYS A 142 -3.63 4.27 2.82
N ASN A 143 -3.99 5.53 2.72
CA ASN A 143 -5.33 5.99 3.01
C ASN A 143 -5.82 6.95 1.92
N SER A 144 -7.16 7.10 1.81
CA SER A 144 -7.76 8.04 0.86
C SER A 144 -7.37 9.48 1.19
N PRO A 145 -7.45 10.40 0.20
CA PRO A 145 -7.16 11.82 0.41
C PRO A 145 -8.06 12.51 1.43
N LEU A 146 -9.17 11.89 1.83
CA LEU A 146 -10.10 12.42 2.83
C LEU A 146 -9.87 11.86 4.24
N PHE A 147 -8.79 11.10 4.43
CA PHE A 147 -8.47 10.57 5.76
C PHE A 147 -7.98 11.69 6.67
N ASP A 148 -8.47 11.69 7.90
CA ASP A 148 -8.12 12.69 8.90
C ASP A 148 -6.72 12.41 9.49
N VAL A 149 -5.82 13.37 9.37
CA VAL A 149 -4.45 13.29 9.90
C VAL A 149 -4.44 13.18 11.43
N GLU A 150 -5.36 13.86 12.12
CA GLU A 150 -5.47 13.77 13.59
C GLU A 150 -5.88 12.36 14.02
N GLU A 151 -6.76 11.73 13.25
CA GLU A 151 -7.17 10.35 13.48
C GLU A 151 -6.00 9.37 13.30
N ALA A 152 -5.08 9.61 12.34
CA ALA A 152 -3.86 8.81 12.21
C ALA A 152 -3.05 8.81 13.51
N PHE A 153 -2.82 9.97 14.10
CA PHE A 153 -2.06 10.08 15.36
C PHE A 153 -2.82 9.55 16.57
N ARG A 154 -4.15 9.58 16.55
CA ARG A 154 -4.96 8.96 17.59
C ARG A 154 -4.83 7.45 17.59
N LEU A 155 -4.80 6.84 16.39
CA LEU A 155 -4.69 5.38 16.21
C LEU A 155 -3.25 4.88 16.34
N PHE A 156 -2.28 5.67 15.87
CA PHE A 156 -0.85 5.34 15.82
C PHE A 156 -0.03 6.54 16.31
N PRO A 157 0.09 6.74 17.65
CA PRO A 157 0.77 7.91 18.20
C PRO A 157 2.25 8.03 17.81
N GLU A 158 2.88 6.90 17.51
CA GLU A 158 4.28 6.79 17.09
C GLU A 158 4.51 6.99 15.60
N ALA A 159 3.45 7.04 14.81
CA ALA A 159 3.57 7.06 13.34
C ALA A 159 3.95 8.44 12.81
N SER A 160 4.55 8.42 11.62
CA SER A 160 4.66 9.60 10.75
C SER A 160 3.52 9.59 9.73
N VAL A 161 3.06 10.77 9.34
CA VAL A 161 1.97 10.93 8.37
C VAL A 161 2.43 11.80 7.21
N GLU A 162 2.22 11.33 5.99
CA GLU A 162 2.54 12.07 4.79
C GLU A 162 1.30 12.30 3.93
N VAL A 163 1.01 13.56 3.64
CA VAL A 163 -0.04 13.96 2.70
C VAL A 163 0.58 14.10 1.32
N VAL A 164 0.16 13.25 0.38
CA VAL A 164 0.70 13.21 -0.97
C VAL A 164 -0.24 13.91 -1.94
N SER A 165 0.27 14.83 -2.73
CA SER A 165 -0.48 15.56 -3.74
C SER A 165 0.18 15.51 -5.12
N LEU A 166 -0.64 15.52 -6.16
CA LEU A 166 -0.23 15.56 -7.55
C LEU A 166 -1.07 16.61 -8.29
N ALA A 167 -0.42 17.52 -9.02
CA ALA A 167 -1.08 18.59 -9.78
C ALA A 167 -2.04 19.47 -8.96
N GLY A 168 -1.78 19.64 -7.65
CA GLY A 168 -2.58 20.45 -6.74
C GLY A 168 -3.74 19.73 -6.06
N GLU A 169 -3.93 18.43 -6.33
CA GLU A 169 -4.94 17.58 -5.69
C GLU A 169 -4.30 16.62 -4.71
N CYS A 170 -4.87 16.47 -3.51
CA CYS A 170 -4.47 15.39 -2.60
C CYS A 170 -4.86 14.04 -3.21
N LYS A 171 -3.91 13.11 -3.28
CA LYS A 171 -4.10 11.78 -3.85
C LYS A 171 -4.23 10.70 -2.78
N GLU A 172 -3.42 10.78 -1.75
CA GLU A 172 -3.39 9.78 -0.67
C GLU A 172 -2.82 10.38 0.61
N VAL A 173 -3.15 9.78 1.73
CA VAL A 173 -2.52 10.02 3.03
C VAL A 173 -1.84 8.73 3.46
N MET A 174 -0.52 8.80 3.62
CA MET A 174 0.31 7.67 4.05
C MET A 174 0.57 7.74 5.55
N ILE A 175 0.47 6.61 6.23
CA ILE A 175 0.88 6.45 7.62
C ILE A 175 2.07 5.50 7.63
N TYR A 176 3.18 5.93 8.23
CA TYR A 176 4.39 5.12 8.38
C TYR A 176 4.63 4.82 9.86
N ILE A 177 4.73 3.55 10.19
CA ILE A 177 5.17 3.06 11.49
C ILE A 177 6.57 2.50 11.30
N ASP A 178 7.56 3.24 11.74
CA ASP A 178 8.97 2.92 11.61
C ASP A 178 9.74 3.40 12.85
N SER A 179 11.07 3.37 12.81
CA SER A 179 11.91 3.82 13.92
C SER A 179 12.24 5.32 13.89
N GLU A 180 11.74 6.04 12.89
CA GLU A 180 12.00 7.47 12.77
C GLU A 180 11.14 8.29 13.75
N PRO A 181 11.57 9.46 14.17
CA PRO A 181 10.75 10.34 14.98
C PRO A 181 9.45 10.72 14.29
N ALA A 182 8.34 10.65 15.02
CA ALA A 182 7.02 10.98 14.47
C ALA A 182 7.00 12.39 13.86
N HIS A 183 6.55 12.51 12.63
CA HIS A 183 6.51 13.78 11.90
C HIS A 183 5.27 13.86 10.98
N ILE A 184 4.99 15.07 10.52
CA ILE A 184 4.02 15.31 9.45
C ILE A 184 4.79 15.79 8.23
N ALA A 185 4.54 15.17 7.08
CA ALA A 185 5.09 15.60 5.81
C ALA A 185 3.98 15.99 4.83
N ALA A 186 4.27 16.96 4.00
CA ALA A 186 3.48 17.29 2.81
C ALA A 186 4.37 17.11 1.58
N HIS A 187 4.00 16.19 0.71
CA HIS A 187 4.73 15.85 -0.50
C HIS A 187 3.94 16.24 -1.75
N ALA A 188 4.36 17.28 -2.44
CA ALA A 188 3.83 17.66 -3.75
C ALA A 188 4.70 17.02 -4.84
N ILE A 189 4.21 15.94 -5.47
CA ILE A 189 4.95 15.19 -6.49
C ILE A 189 5.41 16.12 -7.61
N GLY A 190 6.72 16.09 -7.92
CA GLY A 190 7.36 16.95 -8.92
C GLY A 190 7.59 18.40 -8.49
N ARG A 191 7.26 18.78 -7.25
CA ARG A 191 7.45 20.14 -6.71
C ARG A 191 8.32 20.19 -5.46
N GLY A 192 8.17 19.23 -4.55
CA GLY A 192 8.97 19.17 -3.33
C GLY A 192 8.24 18.56 -2.15
N ARG A 193 8.98 18.39 -1.04
CA ARG A 193 8.51 17.81 0.21
C ARG A 193 8.90 18.71 1.37
N VAL A 194 7.98 18.94 2.27
CA VAL A 194 8.19 19.68 3.53
C VAL A 194 7.82 18.77 4.68
N GLU A 195 8.60 18.84 5.75
CA GLU A 195 8.44 18.00 6.92
C GLU A 195 8.48 18.83 8.20
N ILE A 196 7.63 18.49 9.17
CA ILE A 196 7.56 19.12 10.49
C ILE A 196 7.58 18.02 11.53
N LEU A 197 8.56 18.04 12.42
CA LEU A 197 8.61 17.11 13.55
C LEU A 197 7.42 17.35 14.47
N LYS A 198 6.81 16.28 14.92
CA LYS A 198 5.77 16.33 15.95
C LYS A 198 6.46 16.63 17.29
N SER A 199 6.14 17.79 17.87
CA SER A 199 6.60 18.21 19.20
C SER A 199 5.94 17.41 20.33
#